data_df2a5ccc657dc9dc2e2ab09996eebebd
#
_entry.id   df2a5ccc657dc9dc2e2ab09996eebebd
#
_cell.length_a   1.000
_cell.length_b   1.000
_cell.length_c   1.000
_cell.angle_alpha   90.00
_cell.angle_beta   90.00
_cell.angle_gamma   90.00
#
_symmetry.space_group_name_H-M   'P 1'
#
loop_
_entity.id
_entity.type
_entity.pdbx_description
1 polymer ?
#
loop_
_entity_poly.entity_id
_entity_poly.type
_entity_poly.pdbx_seq_one_letter_code
_entity_poly.pdbx_strand_id
1 'polypeptide(L)'
;PMPSRRQRQMCIRDRISTKPNVRVLKLDLEEEKPYPIDLKMISGGILIQDADQKMISKDEVEIVTKLKPSNEELDDLLFAWKVAKYVKSNAIVFAKDFQTIGVGAGQMSRVISTEIAAMKAKECNLEANGAAMASDAFFPFRDGIDQAASVGIKTIIQPGGSMRDNEVIEAANEHGMAMVFTGVRHFRH
;
A
#
# COMPACT_ATOMS: atom_id res chain seq x y z
N PRO A 1 8.05 -9.41 20.03
CA PRO A 1 7.94 -8.15 20.75
C PRO A 1 8.40 -7.01 19.87
N MET A 2 7.52 -6.01 19.61
CA MET A 2 7.94 -4.82 18.86
C MET A 2 9.10 -4.12 19.55
N PRO A 3 10.13 -3.67 18.82
CA PRO A 3 11.24 -2.94 19.41
C PRO A 3 10.75 -1.66 20.08
N SER A 4 11.32 -1.31 21.22
CA SER A 4 10.97 -0.07 21.93
C SER A 4 11.23 1.16 21.06
N ARG A 5 10.56 2.29 21.37
CA ARG A 5 10.77 3.56 20.66
C ARG A 5 12.26 3.95 20.59
N ARG A 6 13.01 3.65 21.65
CA ARG A 6 14.45 3.94 21.76
C ARG A 6 15.28 3.02 20.84
N GLN A 7 14.93 1.74 20.74
CA GLN A 7 15.59 0.78 19.82
C GLN A 7 15.32 1.13 18.36
N ARG A 8 14.09 1.55 18.01
CA ARG A 8 13.75 2.02 16.65
C ARG A 8 14.54 3.28 16.27
N GLN A 9 14.71 4.23 17.17
CA GLN A 9 15.53 5.43 16.93
C GLN A 9 17.00 5.09 16.74
N MET A 10 17.57 4.15 17.48
CA MET A 10 18.93 3.67 17.29
C MET A 10 19.12 3.02 15.91
N CYS A 11 18.24 2.09 15.51
CA CYS A 11 18.31 1.44 14.20
C CYS A 11 18.22 2.44 13.03
N ILE A 12 17.37 3.47 13.15
CA ILE A 12 17.25 4.52 12.14
C ILE A 12 18.56 5.33 12.09
N ARG A 13 19.11 5.73 13.24
CA ARG A 13 20.33 6.50 13.33
C ARG A 13 21.53 5.76 12.72
N ASP A 14 21.67 4.47 13.00
CA ASP A 14 22.76 3.63 12.48
C ASP A 14 22.66 3.45 10.96
N ARG A 15 21.46 3.23 10.43
CA ARG A 15 21.24 3.15 8.97
C ARG A 15 21.50 4.48 8.26
N ILE A 16 21.16 5.59 8.88
CA ILE A 16 21.35 6.93 8.30
C ILE A 16 22.82 7.34 8.36
N SER A 17 23.57 6.93 9.39
CA SER A 17 25.01 7.24 9.51
C SER A 17 25.84 6.69 8.34
N THR A 18 25.38 5.63 7.66
CA THR A 18 26.00 5.09 6.44
C THR A 18 25.76 5.92 5.18
N LYS A 19 24.89 6.94 5.24
CA LYS A 19 24.47 7.78 4.12
C LYS A 19 24.78 9.26 4.42
N PRO A 20 26.03 9.72 4.25
CA PRO A 20 26.47 11.04 4.72
C PRO A 20 25.71 12.23 4.10
N ASN A 21 25.08 12.02 2.94
CA ASN A 21 24.33 13.05 2.24
C ASN A 21 22.83 13.11 2.61
N VAL A 22 22.35 12.22 3.50
CA VAL A 22 20.95 12.24 3.98
C VAL A 22 20.83 13.23 5.13
N ARG A 23 19.93 14.19 4.97
CA ARG A 23 19.56 15.13 6.04
C ARG A 23 18.39 14.57 6.81
N VAL A 24 18.53 14.47 8.12
CA VAL A 24 17.49 13.98 9.02
C VAL A 24 16.94 15.17 9.81
N LEU A 25 15.64 15.36 9.67
CA LEU A 25 14.92 16.36 10.45
C LEU A 25 14.11 15.65 11.55
N LYS A 26 14.22 16.15 12.77
CA LYS A 26 13.31 15.77 13.86
C LYS A 26 12.17 16.79 13.88
N LEU A 27 10.95 16.30 13.75
CA LEU A 27 9.74 17.10 13.94
C LEU A 27 9.03 16.59 15.18
N ASP A 28 8.80 17.45 16.14
CA ASP A 28 7.90 17.16 17.26
C ASP A 28 6.47 17.49 16.78
N LEU A 29 5.75 16.42 16.41
CA LEU A 29 4.34 16.55 16.04
C LEU A 29 3.55 16.70 17.34
N GLU A 30 3.06 17.91 17.62
CA GLU A 30 1.89 18.09 18.47
C GLU A 30 0.71 17.43 17.76
N GLU A 31 -0.29 16.95 18.51
CA GLU A 31 -1.50 16.36 17.94
C GLU A 31 -2.35 17.43 17.24
N GLU A 32 -1.82 17.98 16.15
CA GLU A 32 -2.61 18.85 15.28
C GLU A 32 -3.64 17.99 14.56
N LYS A 33 -4.90 18.34 14.69
CA LYS A 33 -5.95 17.75 13.86
C LYS A 33 -5.65 18.12 12.41
N PRO A 34 -5.54 17.17 11.50
CA PRO A 34 -5.29 17.47 10.10
C PRO A 34 -6.40 18.38 9.56
N TYR A 35 -6.04 19.30 8.66
CA TYR A 35 -7.03 20.14 8.00
C TYR A 35 -8.08 19.27 7.30
N PRO A 36 -9.38 19.60 7.47
CA PRO A 36 -10.46 18.77 6.93
C PRO A 36 -10.64 18.91 5.41
N ILE A 37 -9.96 19.86 4.78
CA ILE A 37 -10.07 20.18 3.35
C ILE A 37 -8.73 20.10 2.65
N ASP A 38 -8.76 19.66 1.40
CA ASP A 38 -7.65 19.68 0.45
C ASP A 38 -7.91 20.74 -0.63
N LEU A 39 -6.89 21.54 -0.93
CA LEU A 39 -6.96 22.66 -1.86
C LEU A 39 -5.97 22.45 -3.00
N LYS A 40 -6.44 22.54 -4.23
CA LYS A 40 -5.57 22.52 -5.43
C LYS A 40 -5.76 23.78 -6.26
N MET A 41 -4.67 24.51 -6.47
CA MET A 41 -4.64 25.62 -7.41
C MET A 41 -4.73 25.10 -8.84
N ILE A 42 -5.62 25.69 -9.62
CA ILE A 42 -5.74 25.44 -11.06
C ILE A 42 -5.72 26.78 -11.81
N SER A 43 -5.56 26.74 -13.13
CA SER A 43 -5.65 27.97 -13.94
C SER A 43 -7.04 28.57 -13.81
N GLY A 44 -7.12 29.78 -13.25
CA GLY A 44 -8.36 30.53 -13.10
C GLY A 44 -9.21 30.18 -11.88
N GLY A 45 -8.71 29.36 -10.93
CA GLY A 45 -9.50 29.01 -9.75
C GLY A 45 -8.80 28.10 -8.75
N ILE A 46 -9.60 27.56 -7.82
CA ILE A 46 -9.17 26.63 -6.79
C ILE A 46 -10.16 25.47 -6.75
N LEU A 47 -9.67 24.24 -6.76
CA LEU A 47 -10.46 23.06 -6.42
C LEU A 47 -10.42 22.85 -4.90
N ILE A 48 -11.58 22.64 -4.30
CA ILE A 48 -11.75 22.39 -2.88
C ILE A 48 -12.45 21.06 -2.73
N GLN A 49 -11.91 20.18 -1.90
CA GLN A 49 -12.52 18.88 -1.56
C GLN A 49 -12.27 18.53 -0.10
N ASP A 50 -13.04 17.59 0.42
CA ASP A 50 -12.74 17.02 1.73
C ASP A 50 -11.41 16.27 1.67
N ALA A 51 -10.59 16.45 2.72
CA ALA A 51 -9.32 15.73 2.82
C ALA A 51 -9.57 14.25 3.08
N ASP A 52 -8.82 13.40 2.38
CA ASP A 52 -8.82 11.95 2.63
C ASP A 52 -8.13 11.64 3.95
N GLN A 53 -8.90 11.61 5.04
CA GLN A 53 -8.40 11.34 6.39
C GLN A 53 -8.64 9.89 6.86
N LYS A 54 -9.46 9.13 6.14
CA LYS A 54 -9.84 7.79 6.57
C LYS A 54 -8.59 6.88 6.64
N MET A 55 -8.42 6.28 7.80
CA MET A 55 -7.47 5.20 8.07
C MET A 55 -8.26 4.03 8.64
N ILE A 56 -7.84 2.83 8.30
CA ILE A 56 -8.50 1.59 8.75
C ILE A 56 -7.63 0.84 9.75
N SER A 57 -8.29 0.13 10.65
CA SER A 57 -7.69 -0.81 11.61
C SER A 57 -7.86 -2.26 11.15
N LYS A 58 -7.23 -3.19 11.86
CA LYS A 58 -7.36 -4.64 11.59
C LYS A 58 -8.80 -5.13 11.66
N ASP A 59 -9.60 -4.54 12.53
CA ASP A 59 -10.99 -4.97 12.79
C ASP A 59 -11.97 -4.44 11.73
N GLU A 60 -11.52 -3.50 10.88
CA GLU A 60 -12.34 -2.90 9.82
C GLU A 60 -12.13 -3.56 8.45
N VAL A 61 -11.20 -4.50 8.32
CA VAL A 61 -10.98 -5.21 7.05
C VAL A 61 -11.87 -6.45 6.96
N GLU A 62 -12.40 -6.70 5.77
CA GLU A 62 -13.17 -7.90 5.45
C GLU A 62 -12.28 -8.92 4.73
N ILE A 63 -12.16 -10.15 5.27
CA ILE A 63 -11.44 -11.24 4.60
C ILE A 63 -12.39 -11.87 3.59
N VAL A 64 -12.06 -11.79 2.28
CA VAL A 64 -12.96 -12.22 1.19
C VAL A 64 -12.52 -13.52 0.52
N THR A 65 -11.33 -14.02 0.79
CA THR A 65 -10.80 -15.28 0.23
C THR A 65 -10.91 -16.45 1.20
N LYS A 66 -10.78 -17.68 0.67
CA LYS A 66 -10.74 -18.92 1.47
C LYS A 66 -9.53 -18.94 2.41
N LEU A 67 -8.36 -18.52 1.89
CA LEU A 67 -7.15 -18.35 2.70
C LEU A 67 -7.24 -17.04 3.47
N LYS A 68 -6.86 -17.08 4.74
CA LYS A 68 -6.82 -15.90 5.62
C LYS A 68 -5.37 -15.47 5.80
N PRO A 69 -5.08 -14.15 5.81
CA PRO A 69 -3.74 -13.68 6.14
C PRO A 69 -3.41 -13.96 7.61
N SER A 70 -2.15 -14.22 7.90
CA SER A 70 -1.64 -14.24 9.28
C SER A 70 -1.69 -12.82 9.89
N ASN A 71 -1.42 -12.72 11.21
CA ASN A 71 -1.36 -11.41 11.86
C ASN A 71 -0.22 -10.53 11.33
N GLU A 72 0.91 -11.15 11.02
CA GLU A 72 2.08 -10.48 10.44
C GLU A 72 1.80 -9.99 9.02
N GLU A 73 1.18 -10.85 8.19
CA GLU A 73 0.76 -10.47 6.84
C GLU A 73 -0.29 -9.36 6.86
N LEU A 74 -1.21 -9.37 7.84
CA LEU A 74 -2.21 -8.31 7.99
C LEU A 74 -1.56 -6.98 8.42
N ASP A 75 -0.50 -7.02 9.24
CA ASP A 75 0.28 -5.84 9.58
C ASP A 75 0.98 -5.24 8.35
N ASP A 76 1.57 -6.09 7.50
CA ASP A 76 2.21 -5.66 6.25
C ASP A 76 1.18 -5.12 5.23
N LEU A 77 0.00 -5.75 5.14
CA LEU A 77 -1.11 -5.26 4.31
C LEU A 77 -1.55 -3.86 4.73
N LEU A 78 -1.77 -3.62 6.01
CA LEU A 78 -2.16 -2.31 6.54
C LEU A 78 -1.04 -1.28 6.42
N PHE A 79 0.22 -1.69 6.54
CA PHE A 79 1.37 -0.82 6.28
C PHE A 79 1.40 -0.41 4.80
N ALA A 80 1.31 -1.38 3.87
CA ALA A 80 1.26 -1.12 2.43
C ALA A 80 0.08 -0.22 2.05
N TRP A 81 -1.09 -0.43 2.67
CA TRP A 81 -2.28 0.38 2.48
C TRP A 81 -2.07 1.84 2.89
N LYS A 82 -1.45 2.07 4.06
CA LYS A 82 -1.09 3.42 4.51
C LYS A 82 -0.16 4.13 3.55
N VAL A 83 0.81 3.40 2.98
CA VAL A 83 1.72 3.97 1.98
C VAL A 83 0.97 4.27 0.69
N ALA A 84 0.12 3.34 0.20
CA ALA A 84 -0.63 3.49 -1.05
C ALA A 84 -1.50 4.76 -1.06
N LYS A 85 -2.08 5.14 0.09
CA LYS A 85 -2.83 6.39 0.26
C LYS A 85 -2.07 7.64 -0.20
N TYR A 86 -0.75 7.65 -0.04
CA TYR A 86 0.11 8.81 -0.38
C TYR A 86 0.79 8.68 -1.74
N VAL A 87 0.60 7.56 -2.42
CA VAL A 87 1.17 7.30 -3.75
C VAL A 87 0.21 7.78 -4.84
N LYS A 88 0.77 8.35 -5.91
CA LYS A 88 -0.03 8.83 -7.05
C LYS A 88 -0.75 7.66 -7.74
N SER A 89 -2.06 7.80 -7.94
CA SER A 89 -2.93 6.81 -8.60
C SER A 89 -2.54 6.58 -10.08
N ASN A 90 -2.73 5.41 -10.66
CA ASN A 90 -3.05 4.16 -9.97
C ASN A 90 -1.84 3.67 -9.19
N ALA A 91 -2.03 3.41 -7.90
CA ALA A 91 -0.95 3.05 -6.99
C ALA A 91 -0.97 1.56 -6.62
N ILE A 92 0.17 0.91 -6.75
CA ILE A 92 0.45 -0.43 -6.23
C ILE A 92 1.68 -0.34 -5.31
N VAL A 93 1.56 -0.86 -4.12
CA VAL A 93 2.65 -0.90 -3.13
C VAL A 93 2.87 -2.32 -2.66
N PHE A 94 4.12 -2.79 -2.77
CA PHE A 94 4.56 -4.04 -2.15
C PHE A 94 5.26 -3.74 -0.84
N ALA A 95 4.94 -4.51 0.19
CA ALA A 95 5.57 -4.38 1.49
C ALA A 95 5.82 -5.74 2.15
N LYS A 96 6.86 -5.79 2.99
CA LYS A 96 7.20 -6.93 3.83
C LYS A 96 7.97 -6.44 5.04
N ASP A 97 7.67 -6.98 6.21
CA ASP A 97 8.33 -6.64 7.47
C ASP A 97 8.32 -5.12 7.75
N PHE A 98 7.20 -4.45 7.51
CA PHE A 98 7.03 -2.99 7.61
C PHE A 98 8.00 -2.18 6.73
N GLN A 99 8.47 -2.75 5.64
CA GLN A 99 9.30 -2.07 4.65
C GLN A 99 8.60 -2.09 3.29
N THR A 100 8.60 -0.96 2.58
CA THR A 100 8.21 -0.93 1.17
C THR A 100 9.28 -1.62 0.33
N ILE A 101 8.86 -2.58 -0.48
CA ILE A 101 9.74 -3.36 -1.36
C ILE A 101 9.73 -2.78 -2.77
N GLY A 102 8.54 -2.44 -3.26
CA GLY A 102 8.35 -1.88 -4.58
C GLY A 102 7.12 -0.99 -4.64
N VAL A 103 7.18 0.06 -5.44
CA VAL A 103 6.08 1.01 -5.62
C VAL A 103 5.91 1.28 -7.12
N GLY A 104 4.69 1.02 -7.62
CA GLY A 104 4.23 1.45 -8.94
C GLY A 104 3.23 2.59 -8.79
N ALA A 105 3.53 3.74 -9.37
CA ALA A 105 2.78 4.96 -9.15
C ALA A 105 2.45 5.68 -10.46
N GLY A 106 1.31 6.38 -10.50
CA GLY A 106 0.95 7.30 -11.57
C GLY A 106 0.71 6.65 -12.92
N GLN A 107 0.38 5.36 -12.97
CA GLN A 107 0.14 4.65 -14.22
C GLN A 107 -1.35 4.63 -14.59
N MET A 108 -1.63 4.43 -15.87
CA MET A 108 -2.99 4.32 -16.38
C MET A 108 -3.63 2.94 -16.08
N SER A 109 -2.82 1.93 -15.77
CA SER A 109 -3.25 0.56 -15.47
C SER A 109 -2.60 0.05 -14.18
N ARG A 110 -3.38 -0.69 -13.36
CA ARG A 110 -2.86 -1.36 -12.16
C ARG A 110 -1.94 -2.51 -12.49
N VAL A 111 -2.15 -3.17 -13.62
CA VAL A 111 -1.23 -4.21 -14.12
C VAL A 111 0.15 -3.62 -14.34
N ILE A 112 0.24 -2.49 -15.05
CA ILE A 112 1.51 -1.78 -15.28
C ILE A 112 2.12 -1.31 -13.95
N SER A 113 1.31 -0.79 -13.03
CA SER A 113 1.80 -0.40 -11.70
C SER A 113 2.39 -1.60 -10.94
N THR A 114 1.78 -2.80 -11.06
CA THR A 114 2.30 -4.04 -10.46
C THR A 114 3.64 -4.44 -11.08
N GLU A 115 3.77 -4.35 -12.40
CA GLU A 115 5.03 -4.62 -13.11
C GLU A 115 6.15 -3.66 -12.68
N ILE A 116 5.84 -2.36 -12.59
CA ILE A 116 6.79 -1.35 -12.14
C ILE A 116 7.20 -1.60 -10.69
N ALA A 117 6.27 -1.93 -9.80
CA ALA A 117 6.58 -2.27 -8.41
C ALA A 117 7.54 -3.46 -8.33
N ALA A 118 7.31 -4.51 -9.11
CA ALA A 118 8.17 -5.68 -9.19
C ALA A 118 9.56 -5.35 -9.77
N MET A 119 9.61 -4.54 -10.83
CA MET A 119 10.86 -4.07 -11.42
C MET A 119 11.69 -3.28 -10.40
N LYS A 120 11.06 -2.36 -9.66
CA LYS A 120 11.72 -1.56 -8.61
C LYS A 120 12.22 -2.39 -7.44
N ALA A 121 11.47 -3.40 -7.03
CA ALA A 121 11.93 -4.37 -6.04
C ALA A 121 13.23 -5.05 -6.51
N LYS A 122 13.24 -5.55 -7.73
CA LYS A 122 14.41 -6.21 -8.32
C LYS A 122 15.63 -5.28 -8.46
N GLU A 123 15.43 -4.04 -8.89
CA GLU A 123 16.51 -3.03 -8.99
C GLU A 123 17.17 -2.76 -7.63
N CYS A 124 16.40 -2.87 -6.54
CA CYS A 124 16.88 -2.69 -5.17
C CYS A 124 17.39 -3.99 -4.53
N ASN A 125 17.45 -5.10 -5.26
CA ASN A 125 17.76 -6.45 -4.75
C ASN A 125 16.82 -6.88 -3.61
N LEU A 126 15.55 -6.50 -3.70
CA LEU A 126 14.48 -6.90 -2.79
C LEU A 126 13.58 -7.92 -3.48
N GLU A 127 13.15 -8.93 -2.73
CA GLU A 127 12.31 -10.00 -3.26
C GLU A 127 10.83 -9.71 -3.02
N ALA A 128 10.03 -9.71 -4.10
CA ALA A 128 8.58 -9.57 -4.00
C ALA A 128 7.90 -10.87 -3.53
N ASN A 129 8.61 -12.00 -3.58
CA ASN A 129 8.05 -13.29 -3.18
C ASN A 129 7.64 -13.30 -1.70
N GLY A 130 6.38 -13.63 -1.44
CA GLY A 130 5.78 -13.63 -0.11
C GLY A 130 5.46 -12.24 0.44
N ALA A 131 5.55 -11.19 -0.37
CA ALA A 131 5.19 -9.84 0.06
C ALA A 131 3.67 -9.61 0.05
N ALA A 132 3.24 -8.63 0.83
CA ALA A 132 1.92 -8.04 0.79
C ALA A 132 1.81 -6.99 -0.31
N MET A 133 0.66 -6.91 -0.98
CA MET A 133 0.35 -5.90 -2.01
C MET A 133 -0.86 -5.07 -1.60
N ALA A 134 -0.75 -3.76 -1.69
CA ALA A 134 -1.86 -2.82 -1.57
C ALA A 134 -2.15 -2.12 -2.89
N SER A 135 -3.45 -1.93 -3.17
CA SER A 135 -3.95 -1.12 -4.29
C SER A 135 -4.83 0.01 -3.77
N ASP A 136 -4.63 1.22 -4.27
CA ASP A 136 -5.39 2.42 -3.89
C ASP A 136 -6.88 2.36 -4.26
N ALA A 137 -7.26 1.50 -5.22
CA ALA A 137 -8.63 1.24 -5.63
C ALA A 137 -8.82 -0.23 -6.03
N PHE A 138 -10.07 -0.63 -6.35
CA PHE A 138 -10.40 -1.99 -6.72
C PHE A 138 -9.74 -2.45 -8.05
N PHE A 139 -9.53 -3.75 -8.18
CA PHE A 139 -9.15 -4.37 -9.44
C PHE A 139 -10.40 -4.57 -10.31
N PRO A 140 -10.44 -4.02 -11.55
CA PRO A 140 -11.61 -4.18 -12.42
C PRO A 140 -11.70 -5.56 -13.06
N PHE A 141 -10.59 -6.30 -13.14
CA PHE A 141 -10.45 -7.61 -13.77
C PHE A 141 -9.42 -8.45 -13.02
N ARG A 142 -9.43 -9.76 -13.29
CA ARG A 142 -8.51 -10.73 -12.68
C ARG A 142 -7.03 -10.55 -13.07
N ASP A 143 -6.76 -9.88 -14.19
CA ASP A 143 -5.41 -9.70 -14.75
C ASP A 143 -4.43 -9.07 -13.76
N GLY A 144 -4.89 -8.13 -12.93
CA GLY A 144 -4.08 -7.54 -11.86
C GLY A 144 -3.69 -8.56 -10.78
N ILE A 145 -4.54 -9.53 -10.49
CA ILE A 145 -4.28 -10.61 -9.52
C ILE A 145 -3.34 -11.64 -10.13
N ASP A 146 -3.59 -12.05 -11.40
CA ASP A 146 -2.72 -12.97 -12.12
C ASP A 146 -1.29 -12.42 -12.22
N GLN A 147 -1.15 -11.10 -12.49
CA GLN A 147 0.14 -10.41 -12.50
C GLN A 147 0.80 -10.40 -11.11
N ALA A 148 0.06 -10.12 -10.05
CA ALA A 148 0.57 -10.16 -8.68
C ALA A 148 1.06 -11.56 -8.30
N ALA A 149 0.31 -12.61 -8.66
CA ALA A 149 0.69 -13.99 -8.42
C ALA A 149 1.98 -14.36 -9.17
N SER A 150 2.15 -13.90 -10.43
CA SER A 150 3.33 -14.17 -11.25
C SER A 150 4.64 -13.64 -10.65
N VAL A 151 4.57 -12.59 -9.83
CA VAL A 151 5.73 -12.00 -9.14
C VAL A 151 5.87 -12.48 -7.69
N GLY A 152 5.02 -13.44 -7.26
CA GLY A 152 5.12 -14.11 -5.97
C GLY A 152 4.41 -13.41 -4.81
N ILE A 153 3.54 -12.44 -5.06
CA ILE A 153 2.69 -11.83 -4.02
C ILE A 153 1.80 -12.92 -3.39
N LYS A 154 1.61 -12.85 -2.09
CA LYS A 154 0.81 -13.83 -1.33
C LYS A 154 -0.44 -13.23 -0.69
N THR A 155 -0.42 -11.95 -0.38
CA THR A 155 -1.54 -11.29 0.27
C THR A 155 -1.86 -9.95 -0.40
N ILE A 156 -3.16 -9.62 -0.48
CA ILE A 156 -3.65 -8.42 -1.17
C ILE A 156 -4.62 -7.65 -0.29
N ILE A 157 -4.49 -6.32 -0.27
CA ILE A 157 -5.46 -5.40 0.31
C ILE A 157 -5.93 -4.41 -0.75
N GLN A 158 -7.24 -4.26 -0.89
CA GLN A 158 -7.89 -3.35 -1.82
C GLN A 158 -9.25 -2.90 -1.28
N PRO A 159 -9.87 -1.85 -1.86
CA PRO A 159 -11.19 -1.40 -1.41
C PRO A 159 -12.33 -2.39 -1.62
N GLY A 160 -12.31 -3.17 -2.71
CA GLY A 160 -13.49 -3.84 -3.22
C GLY A 160 -14.49 -2.86 -3.86
N GLY A 161 -15.69 -3.33 -4.20
CA GLY A 161 -16.76 -2.53 -4.80
C GLY A 161 -16.78 -2.52 -6.33
N SER A 162 -16.06 -3.44 -6.98
CA SER A 162 -16.16 -3.69 -8.41
C SER A 162 -17.38 -4.58 -8.71
N MET A 163 -18.01 -4.38 -9.86
CA MET A 163 -19.01 -5.34 -10.38
C MET A 163 -18.42 -6.75 -10.60
N ARG A 164 -17.09 -6.86 -10.65
CA ARG A 164 -16.34 -8.11 -10.89
C ARG A 164 -15.55 -8.57 -9.67
N ASP A 165 -15.92 -8.16 -8.47
CA ASP A 165 -15.23 -8.58 -7.25
C ASP A 165 -15.18 -10.12 -7.12
N ASN A 166 -16.27 -10.82 -7.50
CA ASN A 166 -16.30 -12.29 -7.48
C ASN A 166 -15.23 -12.92 -8.38
N GLU A 167 -15.00 -12.37 -9.60
CA GLU A 167 -13.95 -12.83 -10.52
C GLU A 167 -12.55 -12.62 -9.92
N VAL A 168 -12.34 -11.47 -9.28
CA VAL A 168 -11.07 -11.09 -8.65
C VAL A 168 -10.78 -11.94 -7.41
N ILE A 169 -11.80 -12.20 -6.58
CA ILE A 169 -11.70 -13.10 -5.40
C ILE A 169 -11.41 -14.53 -5.84
N GLU A 170 -12.07 -15.00 -6.91
CA GLU A 170 -11.87 -16.35 -7.43
C GLU A 170 -10.46 -16.54 -7.98
N ALA A 171 -9.91 -15.55 -8.71
CA ALA A 171 -8.53 -15.54 -9.15
C ALA A 171 -7.54 -15.60 -7.96
N ALA A 172 -7.77 -14.83 -6.91
CA ALA A 172 -6.94 -14.89 -5.70
C ALA A 172 -6.99 -16.28 -5.03
N ASN A 173 -8.18 -16.91 -4.97
CA ASN A 173 -8.34 -18.27 -4.46
C ASN A 173 -7.62 -19.32 -5.32
N GLU A 174 -7.68 -19.21 -6.63
CA GLU A 174 -6.99 -20.10 -7.59
C GLU A 174 -5.47 -20.06 -7.39
N HIS A 175 -4.93 -18.86 -7.14
CA HIS A 175 -3.50 -18.65 -6.88
C HIS A 175 -3.07 -18.92 -5.42
N GLY A 176 -4.00 -19.32 -4.55
CA GLY A 176 -3.73 -19.56 -3.13
C GLY A 176 -3.28 -18.30 -2.39
N MET A 177 -3.87 -17.16 -2.73
CA MET A 177 -3.60 -15.86 -2.13
C MET A 177 -4.68 -15.51 -1.10
N ALA A 178 -4.30 -14.78 -0.05
CA ALA A 178 -5.25 -14.16 0.86
C ALA A 178 -5.58 -12.73 0.39
N MET A 179 -6.86 -12.35 0.42
CA MET A 179 -7.30 -11.01 0.05
C MET A 179 -8.22 -10.43 1.11
N VAL A 180 -8.03 -9.14 1.39
CA VAL A 180 -8.90 -8.38 2.27
C VAL A 180 -9.42 -7.13 1.58
N PHE A 181 -10.67 -6.78 1.90
CA PHE A 181 -11.31 -5.54 1.46
C PHE A 181 -11.35 -4.51 2.58
N THR A 182 -11.21 -3.24 2.21
CA THR A 182 -11.24 -2.11 3.15
C THR A 182 -12.52 -1.31 3.09
N GLY A 183 -13.31 -1.43 2.01
CA GLY A 183 -14.45 -0.56 1.75
C GLY A 183 -14.11 0.92 1.53
N VAL A 184 -12.83 1.27 1.57
CA VAL A 184 -12.33 2.65 1.44
C VAL A 184 -11.29 2.70 0.34
N ARG A 185 -11.48 3.59 -0.62
CA ARG A 185 -10.51 3.84 -1.69
C ARG A 185 -9.78 5.15 -1.44
N HIS A 186 -8.53 5.21 -1.88
CA HIS A 186 -7.73 6.41 -1.87
C HIS A 186 -7.41 6.83 -3.30
N PHE A 187 -7.73 8.07 -3.68
CA PHE A 187 -7.35 8.62 -4.98
C PHE A 187 -6.47 9.85 -4.80
N ARG A 188 -5.24 9.74 -5.27
CA ARG A 188 -4.28 10.83 -5.30
C ARG A 188 -3.86 11.14 -6.74
N HIS A 189 -4.45 12.15 -7.33
CA HIS A 189 -4.17 12.61 -8.68
C HIS A 189 -3.30 13.86 -8.73
#